data_9fe545be02defebf1d75fa460115723a
#
_entry.id   9fe545be02defebf1d75fa460115723a
#
_cell.length_a   1.000
_cell.length_b   1.000
_cell.length_c   1.000
_cell.angle_alpha   90.00
_cell.angle_beta   90.00
_cell.angle_gamma   90.00
#
_symmetry.space_group_name_H-M   'P 1'
#
loop_
_entity.id
_entity.type
_entity.pdbx_description
1 polymer ?
#
loop_
_entity_poly.entity_id
_entity_poly.type
_entity_poly.pdbx_seq_one_letter_code
_entity_poly.pdbx_strand_id
1 'polypeptide(L)'
;MSDNNSFLVFSGTKTRYLAEKICASLGVPLGNLVRTQFSDGEFVVSYEQSIRGKDVFLVQSTFPNSDNLMELLLMIDAAKRASARQINAVIPYFGWARQDRKDKPRVSIGAKLIADLLSTAGIDRLITMDLHADQIQGFFDIPVDHLYASGVFIPYIQSLRLKDMVIGSPDVGGSKRANSYAKYFGCPLVLCNKMLSLIHISEPTRPISIS
;
A
#
# COMPACT_ATOMS: atom_id res chain seq x y z
N MET A 1 22.05 -6.09 -27.18
CA MET A 1 22.02 -4.83 -26.41
C MET A 1 22.00 -5.22 -24.95
N SER A 2 23.07 -4.96 -24.20
CA SER A 2 23.13 -5.28 -22.77
C SER A 2 22.19 -4.33 -22.03
N ASP A 3 21.10 -4.88 -21.48
CA ASP A 3 20.22 -4.17 -20.57
C ASP A 3 21.03 -3.66 -19.37
N ASN A 4 21.43 -2.41 -19.44
CA ASN A 4 22.30 -1.76 -18.43
C ASN A 4 21.49 -1.31 -17.20
N ASN A 5 20.23 -1.73 -17.10
CA ASN A 5 19.37 -1.41 -15.97
C ASN A 5 19.72 -2.32 -14.78
N SER A 6 20.21 -1.73 -13.70
CA SER A 6 20.55 -2.46 -12.46
C SER A 6 19.30 -2.94 -11.71
N PHE A 7 18.12 -2.43 -12.06
CA PHE A 7 16.84 -2.79 -11.43
C PHE A 7 15.74 -3.07 -12.45
N LEU A 8 14.72 -3.80 -12.02
CA LEU A 8 13.52 -4.13 -12.79
C LEU A 8 12.27 -3.89 -11.93
N VAL A 9 11.19 -3.47 -12.57
CA VAL A 9 9.90 -3.24 -11.91
C VAL A 9 8.88 -4.23 -12.45
N PHE A 10 8.20 -4.93 -11.57
CA PHE A 10 7.11 -5.86 -11.90
C PHE A 10 5.85 -5.49 -11.14
N SER A 11 4.72 -5.93 -11.65
CA SER A 11 3.42 -5.66 -11.02
C SER A 11 2.61 -6.92 -10.84
N GLY A 12 1.96 -7.04 -9.69
CA GLY A 12 0.82 -7.92 -9.55
C GLY A 12 -0.41 -7.36 -10.28
N THR A 13 -1.47 -8.16 -10.33
CA THR A 13 -2.65 -7.90 -11.16
C THR A 13 -3.41 -6.63 -10.77
N LYS A 14 -3.46 -6.29 -9.47
CA LYS A 14 -4.32 -5.20 -8.96
C LYS A 14 -3.71 -3.81 -9.04
N THR A 15 -2.40 -3.69 -9.21
CA THR A 15 -1.71 -2.40 -9.23
C THR A 15 -0.97 -2.12 -10.53
N ARG A 16 -1.24 -2.88 -11.58
CA ARG A 16 -0.58 -2.77 -12.87
C ARG A 16 -0.62 -1.33 -13.42
N TYR A 17 -1.80 -0.68 -13.36
CA TYR A 17 -1.96 0.71 -13.79
C TYR A 17 -1.01 1.70 -13.10
N LEU A 18 -0.72 1.46 -11.80
CA LEU A 18 0.20 2.30 -11.04
C LEU A 18 1.65 1.98 -11.40
N ALA A 19 1.99 0.69 -11.51
CA ALA A 19 3.33 0.26 -11.91
C ALA A 19 3.70 0.80 -13.31
N GLU A 20 2.76 0.80 -14.26
CA GLU A 20 2.95 1.38 -15.59
C GLU A 20 3.25 2.89 -15.51
N LYS A 21 2.54 3.63 -14.66
CA LYS A 21 2.81 5.06 -14.43
C LYS A 21 4.17 5.31 -13.75
N ILE A 22 4.54 4.47 -12.78
CA ILE A 22 5.85 4.52 -12.13
C ILE A 22 6.94 4.28 -13.18
N CYS A 23 6.82 3.23 -13.98
CA CYS A 23 7.78 2.91 -15.03
C CYS A 23 7.91 4.02 -16.07
N ALA A 24 6.78 4.60 -16.50
CA ALA A 24 6.77 5.73 -17.42
C ALA A 24 7.50 6.96 -16.83
N SER A 25 7.29 7.26 -15.55
CA SER A 25 7.98 8.35 -14.86
C SER A 25 9.47 8.11 -14.69
N LEU A 26 9.89 6.86 -14.52
CA LEU A 26 11.30 6.46 -14.40
C LEU A 26 11.99 6.27 -15.74
N GLY A 27 11.26 6.28 -16.86
CA GLY A 27 11.82 6.02 -18.20
C GLY A 27 12.28 4.57 -18.39
N VAL A 28 11.66 3.60 -17.69
CA VAL A 28 12.00 2.17 -17.76
C VAL A 28 10.78 1.35 -18.19
N PRO A 29 10.98 0.20 -18.87
CA PRO A 29 9.88 -0.69 -19.19
C PRO A 29 9.37 -1.42 -17.93
N LEU A 30 8.06 -1.71 -17.89
CA LEU A 30 7.51 -2.67 -16.94
C LEU A 30 7.95 -4.09 -17.32
N GLY A 31 8.46 -4.82 -16.35
CA GLY A 31 8.87 -6.22 -16.54
C GLY A 31 7.69 -7.14 -16.84
N ASN A 32 7.94 -8.17 -17.60
CA ASN A 32 6.90 -9.14 -17.96
C ASN A 32 6.79 -10.25 -16.89
N LEU A 33 5.65 -10.27 -16.21
CA LEU A 33 5.26 -11.28 -15.24
C LEU A 33 3.92 -11.86 -15.66
N VAL A 34 3.82 -13.17 -15.72
CA VAL A 34 2.61 -13.90 -16.09
C VAL A 34 2.02 -14.57 -14.85
N ARG A 35 0.72 -14.40 -14.66
CA ARG A 35 -0.07 -15.13 -13.68
C ARG A 35 -0.98 -16.11 -14.40
N THR A 36 -0.79 -17.39 -14.16
CA THR A 36 -1.63 -18.47 -14.71
C THR A 36 -2.49 -19.04 -13.60
N GLN A 37 -3.80 -19.08 -13.83
CA GLN A 37 -4.76 -19.66 -12.89
C GLN A 37 -5.15 -21.07 -13.33
N PHE A 38 -5.20 -22.00 -12.37
CA PHE A 38 -5.66 -23.37 -12.56
C PHE A 38 -7.18 -23.46 -12.39
N SER A 39 -7.73 -24.59 -12.81
CA SER A 39 -9.19 -24.83 -12.80
C SER A 39 -9.80 -24.92 -11.40
N ASP A 40 -8.99 -25.24 -10.40
CA ASP A 40 -9.37 -25.30 -8.97
C ASP A 40 -9.29 -23.95 -8.27
N GLY A 41 -8.80 -22.91 -8.98
CA GLY A 41 -8.66 -21.55 -8.47
C GLY A 41 -7.26 -21.20 -7.95
N GLU A 42 -6.36 -22.18 -7.80
CA GLU A 42 -4.95 -21.88 -7.52
C GLU A 42 -4.30 -21.13 -8.68
N PHE A 43 -3.18 -20.48 -8.42
CA PHE A 43 -2.44 -19.77 -9.47
C PHE A 43 -0.93 -19.80 -9.21
N VAL A 44 -0.18 -19.65 -10.27
CA VAL A 44 1.27 -19.53 -10.27
C VAL A 44 1.68 -18.22 -10.94
N VAL A 45 2.83 -17.68 -10.54
CA VAL A 45 3.44 -16.51 -11.16
C VAL A 45 4.79 -16.90 -11.78
N SER A 46 5.10 -16.34 -12.95
CA SER A 46 6.34 -16.61 -13.70
C SER A 46 6.92 -15.29 -14.22
N TYR A 47 8.23 -15.11 -14.02
CA TYR A 47 8.98 -14.02 -14.66
C TYR A 47 9.41 -14.46 -16.06
N GLU A 48 8.97 -13.74 -17.07
CA GLU A 48 9.28 -14.07 -18.47
C GLU A 48 10.62 -13.49 -18.96
N GLN A 49 11.43 -13.00 -18.03
CA GLN A 49 12.77 -12.47 -18.30
C GLN A 49 13.71 -12.80 -17.14
N SER A 50 15.03 -12.83 -17.41
CA SER A 50 16.01 -13.08 -16.36
C SER A 50 16.08 -11.91 -15.38
N ILE A 51 15.92 -12.24 -14.09
CA ILE A 51 16.04 -11.29 -12.98
C ILE A 51 17.27 -11.59 -12.11
N ARG A 52 18.09 -12.54 -12.52
CA ARG A 52 19.29 -12.96 -11.77
C ARG A 52 20.24 -11.79 -11.56
N GLY A 53 20.60 -11.55 -10.29
CA GLY A 53 21.52 -10.49 -9.90
C GLY A 53 20.98 -9.06 -10.06
N LYS A 54 19.68 -8.90 -10.35
CA LYS A 54 19.01 -7.61 -10.47
C LYS A 54 18.29 -7.24 -9.17
N ASP A 55 18.14 -5.95 -8.92
CA ASP A 55 17.21 -5.46 -7.90
C ASP A 55 15.81 -5.47 -8.51
N VAL A 56 14.87 -6.10 -7.83
CA VAL A 56 13.48 -6.17 -8.30
C VAL A 56 12.55 -5.36 -7.38
N PHE A 57 11.64 -4.62 -8.01
CA PHE A 57 10.59 -3.86 -7.33
C PHE A 57 9.25 -4.49 -7.70
N LEU A 58 8.56 -5.02 -6.70
CA LEU A 58 7.30 -5.74 -6.84
C LEU A 58 6.15 -4.84 -6.39
N VAL A 59 5.42 -4.28 -7.33
CA VAL A 59 4.32 -3.34 -7.05
C VAL A 59 3.00 -4.12 -6.92
N GLN A 60 2.47 -4.22 -5.70
CA GLN A 60 1.18 -4.87 -5.44
C GLN A 60 0.56 -4.37 -4.15
N SER A 61 -0.64 -3.81 -4.23
CA SER A 61 -1.47 -3.50 -3.06
C SER A 61 -2.13 -4.76 -2.51
N THR A 62 -2.17 -4.88 -1.19
CA THR A 62 -2.70 -6.07 -0.50
C THR A 62 -4.09 -5.85 0.11
N PHE A 63 -4.93 -5.01 -0.54
CA PHE A 63 -6.33 -4.88 -0.12
C PHE A 63 -7.12 -6.18 -0.35
N PRO A 64 -8.24 -6.40 0.32
CA PRO A 64 -9.08 -7.58 0.11
C PRO A 64 -9.47 -7.75 -1.37
N ASN A 65 -9.38 -8.94 -1.93
CA ASN A 65 -9.34 -10.28 -1.32
C ASN A 65 -7.90 -10.78 -1.03
N SER A 66 -7.78 -11.90 -0.28
CA SER A 66 -6.49 -12.45 0.17
C SER A 66 -5.56 -12.85 -0.97
N ASP A 67 -6.08 -13.11 -2.16
CA ASP A 67 -5.31 -13.47 -3.34
C ASP A 67 -4.29 -12.40 -3.71
N ASN A 68 -4.57 -11.13 -3.43
CA ASN A 68 -3.62 -10.05 -3.70
C ASN A 68 -2.35 -10.17 -2.84
N LEU A 69 -2.50 -10.62 -1.59
CA LEU A 69 -1.36 -10.91 -0.73
C LEU A 69 -0.67 -12.19 -1.18
N MET A 70 -1.44 -13.26 -1.48
CA MET A 70 -0.87 -14.52 -1.94
C MET A 70 -0.10 -14.34 -3.25
N GLU A 71 -0.61 -13.55 -4.20
CA GLU A 71 0.09 -13.22 -5.44
C GLU A 71 1.44 -12.56 -5.14
N LEU A 72 1.46 -11.56 -4.24
CA LEU A 72 2.71 -10.91 -3.84
C LEU A 72 3.70 -11.90 -3.19
N LEU A 73 3.25 -12.77 -2.30
CA LEU A 73 4.10 -13.78 -1.66
C LEU A 73 4.72 -14.75 -2.70
N LEU A 74 3.93 -15.17 -3.68
CA LEU A 74 4.41 -16.01 -4.78
C LEU A 74 5.40 -15.25 -5.68
N MET A 75 5.16 -13.97 -5.96
CA MET A 75 6.12 -13.12 -6.69
C MET A 75 7.46 -13.03 -5.94
N ILE A 76 7.43 -12.86 -4.62
CA ILE A 76 8.64 -12.76 -3.79
C ILE A 76 9.39 -14.09 -3.81
N ASP A 77 8.72 -15.23 -3.57
CA ASP A 77 9.36 -16.55 -3.57
C ASP A 77 9.97 -16.88 -4.94
N ALA A 78 9.25 -16.59 -6.02
CA ALA A 78 9.76 -16.80 -7.38
C ALA A 78 11.00 -15.92 -7.66
N ALA A 79 11.01 -14.64 -7.20
CA ALA A 79 12.16 -13.74 -7.35
C ALA A 79 13.38 -14.27 -6.58
N LYS A 80 13.17 -14.73 -5.35
CA LYS A 80 14.22 -15.33 -4.52
C LYS A 80 14.83 -16.57 -5.18
N ARG A 81 13.99 -17.48 -5.71
CA ARG A 81 14.43 -18.68 -6.42
C ARG A 81 15.12 -18.35 -7.73
N ALA A 82 14.75 -17.28 -8.40
CA ALA A 82 15.40 -16.79 -9.62
C ALA A 82 16.70 -16.02 -9.35
N SER A 83 17.16 -15.98 -8.09
CA SER A 83 18.39 -15.30 -7.65
C SER A 83 18.41 -13.80 -7.93
N ALA A 84 17.30 -13.10 -7.69
CA ALA A 84 17.29 -11.65 -7.61
C ALA A 84 18.32 -11.19 -6.55
N ARG A 85 18.97 -10.05 -6.77
CA ARG A 85 19.96 -9.48 -5.83
C ARG A 85 19.28 -8.90 -4.60
N GLN A 86 18.21 -8.15 -4.84
CA GLN A 86 17.41 -7.49 -3.81
C GLN A 86 15.93 -7.51 -4.23
N ILE A 87 15.06 -7.79 -3.28
CA ILE A 87 13.61 -7.86 -3.49
C ILE A 87 12.94 -6.75 -2.68
N ASN A 88 12.44 -5.74 -3.39
CA ASN A 88 11.76 -4.59 -2.80
C ASN A 88 10.26 -4.72 -3.02
N ALA A 89 9.49 -4.88 -1.94
CA ALA A 89 8.03 -4.88 -2.01
C ALA A 89 7.51 -3.44 -2.00
N VAL A 90 6.81 -3.04 -3.04
CA VAL A 90 6.13 -1.74 -3.15
C VAL A 90 4.64 -1.99 -2.94
N ILE A 91 4.16 -1.67 -1.74
CA ILE A 91 2.79 -1.94 -1.30
C ILE A 91 2.07 -0.60 -1.04
N PRO A 92 1.48 0.03 -2.07
CA PRO A 92 0.82 1.33 -1.93
C PRO A 92 -0.32 1.31 -0.90
N TYR A 93 -1.07 0.21 -0.84
CA TYR A 93 -2.06 -0.03 0.20
C TYR A 93 -1.70 -1.30 0.97
N PHE A 94 -1.31 -1.14 2.23
CA PHE A 94 -0.98 -2.23 3.13
C PHE A 94 -2.26 -2.75 3.80
N GLY A 95 -2.74 -3.90 3.35
CA GLY A 95 -3.93 -4.56 3.90
C GLY A 95 -3.72 -5.04 5.34
N TRP A 96 -4.82 -5.26 6.06
CA TRP A 96 -4.84 -5.68 7.48
C TRP A 96 -4.17 -4.70 8.46
N ALA A 97 -3.69 -3.54 8.01
CA ALA A 97 -3.05 -2.54 8.84
C ALA A 97 -3.93 -2.04 10.00
N ARG A 98 -5.26 -2.14 9.90
CA ARG A 98 -6.20 -1.78 10.99
C ARG A 98 -6.09 -2.70 12.21
N GLN A 99 -5.48 -3.88 12.04
CA GLN A 99 -5.26 -4.88 13.10
C GLN A 99 -3.82 -4.76 13.63
N ASP A 100 -3.42 -3.56 14.03
CA ASP A 100 -2.06 -3.23 14.51
C ASP A 100 -1.87 -3.52 16.00
N ARG A 101 -2.96 -3.77 16.73
CA ARG A 101 -2.98 -4.05 18.18
C ARG A 101 -4.15 -4.91 18.54
N LYS A 102 -4.10 -5.47 19.75
CA LYS A 102 -5.26 -6.14 20.35
C LYS A 102 -6.21 -5.10 20.91
N ASP A 103 -7.40 -4.98 20.36
CA ASP A 103 -8.50 -4.14 20.84
C ASP A 103 -9.41 -4.89 21.84
N LYS A 104 -9.32 -6.23 21.85
CA LYS A 104 -10.04 -7.13 22.76
C LYS A 104 -9.27 -8.43 22.97
N PRO A 105 -9.65 -9.24 23.99
CA PRO A 105 -9.03 -10.55 24.20
C PRO A 105 -9.21 -11.51 23.03
N ARG A 106 -8.22 -12.37 22.78
CA ARG A 106 -8.27 -13.49 21.82
C ARG A 106 -8.40 -13.07 20.36
N VAL A 107 -7.88 -11.91 19.99
CA VAL A 107 -7.79 -11.45 18.60
C VAL A 107 -6.35 -11.52 18.09
N SER A 108 -6.22 -11.56 16.77
CA SER A 108 -4.93 -11.47 16.08
C SER A 108 -4.37 -10.05 16.07
N ILE A 109 -3.08 -9.92 15.80
CA ILE A 109 -2.45 -8.69 15.33
C ILE A 109 -2.13 -8.92 13.84
N GLY A 110 -3.14 -8.70 12.99
CA GLY A 110 -3.06 -9.04 11.57
C GLY A 110 -1.91 -8.32 10.86
N ALA A 111 -1.67 -7.05 11.19
CA ALA A 111 -0.57 -6.28 10.61
C ALA A 111 0.81 -6.93 10.89
N LYS A 112 1.03 -7.48 12.10
CA LYS A 112 2.26 -8.21 12.44
C LYS A 112 2.37 -9.52 11.67
N LEU A 113 1.27 -10.28 11.58
CA LEU A 113 1.25 -11.52 10.80
C LEU A 113 1.64 -11.28 9.34
N ILE A 114 1.09 -10.24 8.70
CA ILE A 114 1.44 -9.89 7.31
C ILE A 114 2.90 -9.47 7.19
N ALA A 115 3.41 -8.69 8.15
CA ALA A 115 4.82 -8.31 8.17
C ALA A 115 5.74 -9.54 8.26
N ASP A 116 5.40 -10.51 9.11
CA ASP A 116 6.16 -11.75 9.25
C ASP A 116 6.12 -12.61 7.99
N LEU A 117 4.95 -12.72 7.34
CA LEU A 117 4.81 -13.46 6.10
C LEU A 117 5.67 -12.86 4.98
N LEU A 118 5.64 -11.53 4.81
CA LEU A 118 6.45 -10.83 3.81
C LEU A 118 7.94 -10.98 4.07
N SER A 119 8.37 -10.82 5.33
CA SER A 119 9.77 -10.97 5.74
C SER A 119 10.26 -12.40 5.53
N THR A 120 9.46 -13.40 5.91
CA THR A 120 9.78 -14.82 5.74
C THR A 120 9.83 -15.21 4.26
N ALA A 121 8.94 -14.67 3.43
CA ALA A 121 8.98 -14.89 1.98
C ALA A 121 10.28 -14.37 1.37
N GLY A 122 10.88 -13.31 1.94
CA GLY A 122 12.23 -12.88 1.64
C GLY A 122 12.34 -11.52 0.97
N ILE A 123 11.52 -10.55 1.36
CA ILE A 123 11.75 -9.15 0.98
C ILE A 123 12.93 -8.57 1.74
N ASP A 124 13.69 -7.71 1.08
CA ASP A 124 14.82 -6.98 1.66
C ASP A 124 14.43 -5.54 2.07
N ARG A 125 13.34 -5.02 1.52
CA ARG A 125 12.83 -3.66 1.80
C ARG A 125 11.33 -3.59 1.52
N LEU A 126 10.62 -2.83 2.35
CA LEU A 126 9.23 -2.45 2.12
C LEU A 126 9.14 -0.96 1.76
N ILE A 127 8.41 -0.63 0.70
CA ILE A 127 8.00 0.73 0.36
C ILE A 127 6.48 0.76 0.45
N THR A 128 5.92 1.62 1.28
CA THR A 128 4.47 1.70 1.48
C THR A 128 4.02 3.15 1.68
N MET A 129 2.70 3.38 1.60
CA MET A 129 2.15 4.73 1.72
C MET A 129 1.02 4.76 2.76
N ASP A 130 1.00 5.82 3.58
CA ASP A 130 -0.07 6.14 4.55
C ASP A 130 -0.52 4.92 5.37
N LEU A 131 0.41 4.27 6.08
CA LEU A 131 0.08 3.20 7.02
C LEU A 131 -1.03 3.65 7.98
N HIS A 132 -1.88 2.73 8.37
CA HIS A 132 -2.94 2.99 9.36
C HIS A 132 -2.39 3.56 10.66
N ALA A 133 -1.21 3.08 11.06
CA ALA A 133 -0.48 3.55 12.23
C ALA A 133 1.04 3.50 11.93
N ASP A 134 1.75 4.57 12.23
CA ASP A 134 3.18 4.70 11.91
C ASP A 134 4.04 3.62 12.57
N GLN A 135 3.65 3.14 13.75
CA GLN A 135 4.36 2.10 14.49
C GLN A 135 4.38 0.73 13.80
N ILE A 136 3.55 0.49 12.78
CA ILE A 136 3.59 -0.75 11.98
C ILE A 136 4.96 -0.95 11.34
N GLN A 137 5.71 0.12 11.07
CA GLN A 137 7.09 0.05 10.60
C GLN A 137 7.97 -0.79 11.54
N GLY A 138 7.72 -0.73 12.85
CA GLY A 138 8.43 -1.52 13.85
C GLY A 138 8.07 -3.01 13.87
N PHE A 139 7.15 -3.48 13.04
CA PHE A 139 6.86 -4.91 12.88
C PHE A 139 7.82 -5.61 11.92
N PHE A 140 8.63 -4.86 11.20
CA PHE A 140 9.61 -5.35 10.24
C PHE A 140 11.03 -5.20 10.80
N ASP A 141 11.86 -6.23 10.61
CA ASP A 141 13.29 -6.20 10.90
C ASP A 141 14.12 -5.76 9.68
N ILE A 142 13.45 -5.32 8.62
CA ILE A 142 14.04 -4.81 7.38
C ILE A 142 13.71 -3.32 7.21
N PRO A 143 14.44 -2.57 6.36
CA PRO A 143 14.13 -1.19 6.06
C PRO A 143 12.71 -1.00 5.53
N VAL A 144 12.00 0.00 6.07
CA VAL A 144 10.66 0.41 5.63
C VAL A 144 10.67 1.87 5.23
N ASP A 145 10.35 2.14 3.98
CA ASP A 145 10.12 3.50 3.46
C ASP A 145 8.63 3.80 3.54
N HIS A 146 8.23 4.52 4.58
CA HIS A 146 6.87 4.97 4.77
C HIS A 146 6.66 6.34 4.12
N LEU A 147 6.01 6.34 2.96
CA LEU A 147 5.68 7.55 2.20
C LEU A 147 4.36 8.13 2.68
N TYR A 148 4.25 9.45 2.60
CA TYR A 148 3.02 10.17 2.92
C TYR A 148 2.40 10.75 1.65
N ALA A 149 1.12 10.47 1.43
CA ALA A 149 0.36 10.98 0.28
C ALA A 149 0.20 12.51 0.32
N SER A 150 0.49 13.14 1.46
CA SER A 150 0.53 14.60 1.57
C SER A 150 1.49 15.24 0.55
N GLY A 151 2.60 14.58 0.22
CA GLY A 151 3.53 15.03 -0.82
C GLY A 151 2.89 15.13 -2.21
N VAL A 152 1.83 14.36 -2.47
CA VAL A 152 1.05 14.39 -3.71
C VAL A 152 -0.17 15.30 -3.58
N PHE A 153 -0.92 15.21 -2.47
CA PHE A 153 -2.16 15.96 -2.29
C PHE A 153 -1.92 17.45 -2.12
N ILE A 154 -0.88 17.87 -1.41
CA ILE A 154 -0.62 19.30 -1.17
C ILE A 154 -0.42 20.07 -2.49
N PRO A 155 0.51 19.67 -3.40
CA PRO A 155 0.66 20.36 -4.68
C PRO A 155 -0.61 20.32 -5.53
N TYR A 156 -1.34 19.20 -5.51
CA TYR A 156 -2.61 19.08 -6.23
C TYR A 156 -3.66 20.07 -5.70
N ILE A 157 -3.89 20.13 -4.40
CA ILE A 157 -4.85 21.05 -3.79
C ILE A 157 -4.44 22.50 -4.08
N GLN A 158 -3.15 22.84 -4.02
CA GLN A 158 -2.64 24.17 -4.39
C GLN A 158 -2.97 24.52 -5.84
N SER A 159 -2.85 23.55 -6.76
CA SER A 159 -3.16 23.78 -8.19
C SER A 159 -4.63 24.12 -8.46
N LEU A 160 -5.54 23.68 -7.58
CA LEU A 160 -6.98 23.96 -7.70
C LEU A 160 -7.34 25.41 -7.38
N ARG A 161 -6.45 26.18 -6.73
CA ARG A 161 -6.63 27.61 -6.37
C ARG A 161 -7.97 27.88 -5.67
N LEU A 162 -8.34 26.98 -4.75
CA LEU A 162 -9.61 27.09 -4.01
C LEU A 162 -9.64 28.36 -3.14
N LYS A 163 -10.78 29.06 -3.16
CA LYS A 163 -11.07 30.17 -2.25
C LYS A 163 -11.88 29.64 -1.06
N ASP A 164 -11.69 30.25 0.11
CA ASP A 164 -12.45 29.94 1.34
C ASP A 164 -12.46 28.43 1.69
N MET A 165 -11.29 27.82 1.57
CA MET A 165 -11.11 26.39 1.80
C MET A 165 -11.24 26.03 3.28
N VAL A 166 -11.88 24.90 3.57
CA VAL A 166 -11.98 24.26 4.89
C VAL A 166 -11.53 22.82 4.78
N ILE A 167 -10.76 22.33 5.73
CA ILE A 167 -10.40 20.92 5.82
C ILE A 167 -11.36 20.20 6.76
N GLY A 168 -11.96 19.11 6.28
CA GLY A 168 -12.86 18.27 7.09
C GLY A 168 -12.23 16.92 7.43
N SER A 169 -12.37 16.48 8.69
CA SER A 169 -12.10 15.09 9.06
C SER A 169 -13.39 14.32 9.26
N PRO A 170 -13.59 13.17 8.63
CA PRO A 170 -14.84 12.41 8.72
C PRO A 170 -15.03 11.75 10.10
N ASP A 171 -13.98 11.65 10.90
CA ASP A 171 -13.99 11.09 12.26
C ASP A 171 -12.81 11.60 13.08
N VAL A 172 -12.80 11.27 14.38
CA VAL A 172 -11.73 11.66 15.31
C VAL A 172 -10.39 10.98 14.94
N GLY A 173 -10.43 9.76 14.36
CA GLY A 173 -9.21 9.04 13.96
C GLY A 173 -8.43 9.74 12.86
N GLY A 174 -9.11 10.43 11.96
CA GLY A 174 -8.50 11.24 10.88
C GLY A 174 -8.03 12.63 11.31
N SER A 175 -8.36 13.07 12.52
CA SER A 175 -8.17 14.47 12.97
C SER A 175 -6.72 14.95 12.93
N LYS A 176 -5.76 14.11 13.30
CA LYS A 176 -4.33 14.46 13.27
C LYS A 176 -3.86 14.77 11.84
N ARG A 177 -4.26 13.94 10.87
CA ARG A 177 -3.91 14.11 9.45
C ARG A 177 -4.61 15.36 8.88
N ALA A 178 -5.91 15.52 9.12
CA ALA A 178 -6.67 16.68 8.68
C ALA A 178 -6.11 17.99 9.27
N ASN A 179 -5.71 17.99 10.54
CA ASN A 179 -5.08 19.15 11.20
C ASN A 179 -3.73 19.52 10.55
N SER A 180 -2.95 18.54 10.09
CA SER A 180 -1.70 18.81 9.37
C SER A 180 -1.95 19.55 8.06
N TYR A 181 -2.99 19.15 7.31
CA TYR A 181 -3.39 19.86 6.08
C TYR A 181 -3.95 21.27 6.41
N ALA A 182 -4.83 21.38 7.41
CA ALA A 182 -5.40 22.66 7.81
C ALA A 182 -4.31 23.67 8.22
N LYS A 183 -3.32 23.22 8.99
CA LYS A 183 -2.16 24.04 9.36
C LYS A 183 -1.31 24.43 8.13
N TYR A 184 -1.08 23.50 7.21
CA TYR A 184 -0.29 23.78 6.02
C TYR A 184 -0.94 24.87 5.15
N PHE A 185 -2.26 24.79 4.96
CA PHE A 185 -3.01 25.74 4.13
C PHE A 185 -3.48 26.99 4.87
N GLY A 186 -3.30 27.06 6.19
CA GLY A 186 -3.77 28.18 7.00
C GLY A 186 -5.30 28.33 7.03
N CYS A 187 -6.03 27.22 6.95
CA CYS A 187 -7.49 27.21 6.85
C CYS A 187 -8.16 26.51 8.05
N PRO A 188 -9.46 26.76 8.28
CA PRO A 188 -10.21 26.13 9.37
C PRO A 188 -10.24 24.59 9.24
N LEU A 189 -10.32 23.90 10.41
CA LEU A 189 -10.54 22.47 10.53
C LEU A 189 -11.93 22.19 11.07
N VAL A 190 -12.68 21.33 10.39
CA VAL A 190 -13.97 20.80 10.86
C VAL A 190 -13.82 19.32 11.17
N LEU A 191 -14.29 18.92 12.34
CA LEU A 191 -14.31 17.51 12.77
C LEU A 191 -15.75 17.00 12.75
N CYS A 192 -16.01 15.97 11.96
CA CYS A 192 -17.28 15.25 11.99
C CYS A 192 -17.26 14.22 13.12
N ASN A 193 -18.33 14.18 13.91
CA ASN A 193 -18.50 13.15 14.93
C ASN A 193 -19.28 11.97 14.32
N LYS A 194 -18.64 10.81 14.28
CA LYS A 194 -19.27 9.58 13.82
C LYS A 194 -19.85 8.84 15.01
N MET A 195 -21.15 8.94 15.22
CA MET A 195 -21.88 8.09 16.16
C MET A 195 -22.29 6.79 15.46
N LEU A 196 -21.73 5.66 15.88
CA LEU A 196 -22.19 4.34 15.48
C LEU A 196 -23.46 4.01 16.26
N SER A 197 -24.59 3.82 15.58
CA SER A 197 -25.76 3.23 16.18
C SER A 197 -25.46 1.78 16.53
N LEU A 198 -25.72 1.39 17.78
CA LEU A 198 -25.53 0.01 18.26
C LEU A 198 -26.46 -1.01 17.57
N ILE A 199 -27.42 -0.54 16.76
CA ILE A 199 -28.43 -1.37 16.07
C ILE A 199 -27.99 -1.78 14.66
N HIS A 200 -27.01 -1.07 14.02
CA HIS A 200 -26.56 -1.36 12.66
C HIS A 200 -25.05 -1.54 12.59
N ILE A 201 -24.61 -2.78 12.73
CA ILE A 201 -23.18 -3.15 12.69
C ILE A 201 -22.59 -3.08 11.27
N SER A 202 -23.39 -2.84 10.22
CA SER A 202 -22.94 -3.01 8.82
C SER A 202 -23.36 -1.94 7.81
N GLU A 203 -24.01 -0.83 8.19
CA GLU A 203 -24.34 0.22 7.22
C GLU A 203 -23.30 1.34 7.15
N PRO A 204 -22.89 1.74 5.93
CA PRO A 204 -22.10 2.96 5.77
C PRO A 204 -22.93 4.17 6.18
N THR A 205 -22.40 4.97 7.10
CA THR A 205 -23.04 6.20 7.57
C THR A 205 -23.28 7.16 6.40
N ARG A 206 -24.53 7.55 6.17
CA ARG A 206 -24.88 8.65 5.27
C ARG A 206 -24.25 9.96 5.77
N PRO A 207 -23.75 10.82 4.88
CA PRO A 207 -23.32 12.15 5.28
C PRO A 207 -24.50 12.92 5.88
N ILE A 208 -24.31 13.48 7.07
CA ILE A 208 -25.28 14.41 7.63
C ILE A 208 -25.08 15.71 6.85
N SER A 209 -26.09 16.12 6.07
CA SER A 209 -26.12 17.43 5.46
C SER A 209 -26.21 18.48 6.58
N ILE A 210 -25.22 19.33 6.69
CA ILE A 210 -25.26 20.51 7.55
C ILE A 210 -26.08 21.56 6.80
N SER A 211 -27.24 21.90 7.33
CA SER A 211 -28.03 23.07 6.95
C SER A 211 -27.44 24.31 7.61
#